data_523fd265516264f3f841fe63fef79b7c
#
_entry.id   523fd265516264f3f841fe63fef79b7c
#
_cell.length_a   1.000
_cell.length_b   1.000
_cell.length_c   1.000
_cell.angle_alpha   90.00
_cell.angle_beta   90.00
_cell.angle_gamma   90.00
#
_symmetry.space_group_name_H-M   'P 1'
#
loop_
_entity.id
_entity.type
_entity.pdbx_description
1 polymer ?
#
loop_
_entity_poly.entity_id
_entity_poly.type
_entity_poly.pdbx_seq_one_letter_code
_entity_poly.pdbx_strand_id
1 'polypeptide(L)' 'MINTQSIKEHMEILGSDGQHVGAVDRLDGKDKIKLTKADLKSGGQHHVSPLAWVAKVDTHVHLSKPAKDAMAQWQAAA' A
#
# COMPACT_ATOMS: atom_id res chain seq x y z
N MET A 1 16.46 1.78 5.34
CA MET A 1 16.15 1.34 3.97
C MET A 1 15.09 0.26 4.00
N ILE A 2 14.09 0.36 3.15
CA ILE A 2 13.01 -0.64 3.09
C ILE A 2 13.48 -1.84 2.26
N ASN A 3 13.31 -3.04 2.82
CA ASN A 3 13.58 -4.26 2.09
C ASN A 3 12.33 -4.67 1.33
N THR A 4 12.32 -4.45 0.01
CA THR A 4 11.16 -4.74 -0.82
C THR A 4 10.83 -6.23 -0.86
N GLN A 5 11.79 -7.10 -0.54
CA GLN A 5 11.55 -8.54 -0.48
C GLN A 5 10.65 -8.93 0.69
N SER A 6 10.52 -8.05 1.68
CA SER A 6 9.60 -8.25 2.81
C SER A 6 8.16 -7.94 2.45
N ILE A 7 7.93 -7.23 1.34
CA ILE A 7 6.58 -6.89 0.87
C ILE A 7 6.08 -8.04 -0.01
N LYS A 8 5.01 -8.69 0.44
CA LYS A 8 4.48 -9.88 -0.22
C LYS A 8 3.06 -9.66 -0.70
N GLU A 9 2.62 -10.47 -1.65
CA GLU A 9 1.25 -10.43 -2.15
C GLU A 9 0.27 -10.64 -1.01
N HIS A 10 -0.84 -9.94 -1.07
CA HIS A 10 -1.94 -10.01 -0.11
C HIS A 10 -1.60 -9.48 1.28
N MET A 11 -0.39 -8.93 1.48
CA MET A 11 -0.03 -8.32 2.75
C MET A 11 -0.87 -7.07 2.97
N GLU A 12 -1.43 -6.93 4.17
CA GLU A 12 -2.25 -5.77 4.50
C GLU A 12 -1.39 -4.50 4.61
N ILE A 13 -1.93 -3.38 4.12
CA ILE A 13 -1.29 -2.08 4.21
C ILE A 13 -2.07 -1.24 5.21
N LEU A 14 -1.37 -0.71 6.21
CA LEU A 14 -1.94 0.13 7.25
C LEU A 14 -1.36 1.54 7.17
N GLY A 15 -2.18 2.53 7.48
CA GLY A 15 -1.70 3.90 7.64
C GLY A 15 -0.95 4.08 8.95
N SER A 16 -0.37 5.24 9.15
CA SER A 16 0.36 5.54 10.38
C SER A 16 -0.55 5.54 11.61
N ASP A 17 -1.85 5.67 11.40
CA ASP A 17 -2.86 5.62 12.44
C ASP A 17 -3.38 4.21 12.71
N GLY A 18 -2.82 3.20 12.05
CA GLY A 18 -3.24 1.81 12.20
C GLY A 18 -4.48 1.42 11.44
N GLN A 19 -5.03 2.32 10.65
CA GLN A 19 -6.23 2.04 9.86
C GLN A 19 -5.89 1.32 8.57
N HIS A 20 -6.80 0.46 8.12
CA HIS A 20 -6.61 -0.31 6.89
C HIS A 20 -6.60 0.62 5.67
N VAL A 21 -5.60 0.47 4.81
CA VAL A 21 -5.51 1.19 3.54
C VAL A 21 -5.87 0.26 2.39
N GLY A 22 -5.31 -0.92 2.37
CA GLY A 22 -5.54 -1.87 1.31
C GLY A 22 -4.67 -3.11 1.49
N ALA A 23 -4.47 -3.85 0.42
CA ALA A 23 -3.61 -5.02 0.40
C ALA A 23 -2.73 -4.98 -0.83
N VAL A 24 -1.53 -5.55 -0.72
CA VAL A 24 -0.57 -5.59 -1.80
C VAL A 24 -1.03 -6.57 -2.87
N ASP A 25 -1.10 -6.11 -4.12
CA ASP A 25 -1.24 -7.00 -5.26
C ASP A 25 0.15 -7.46 -5.69
N ARG A 26 1.04 -6.49 -5.95
CA ARG A 26 2.44 -6.77 -6.28
C ARG A 26 3.20 -5.44 -6.26
N LEU A 27 4.51 -5.52 -6.38
CA LEU A 27 5.30 -4.31 -6.60
C LEU A 27 5.16 -3.88 -8.06
N ASP A 28 5.05 -2.57 -8.28
CA ASP A 28 4.96 -1.99 -9.61
C ASP A 28 6.26 -1.25 -9.89
N GLY A 29 7.17 -1.88 -10.60
CA GLY A 29 8.48 -1.33 -10.82
C GLY A 29 9.34 -1.38 -9.57
N LYS A 30 10.22 -0.40 -9.41
CA LYS A 30 11.20 -0.38 -8.32
C LYS A 30 10.76 0.49 -7.15
N ASP A 31 9.79 1.36 -7.35
CA ASP A 31 9.48 2.42 -6.39
C ASP A 31 8.00 2.54 -6.07
N LYS A 32 7.17 1.59 -6.49
CA LYS A 32 5.73 1.66 -6.28
C LYS A 32 5.17 0.33 -5.83
N ILE A 33 4.08 0.39 -5.07
CA ILE A 33 3.31 -0.79 -4.67
C ILE A 33 1.95 -0.70 -5.35
N LYS A 34 1.56 -1.76 -6.06
CA LYS A 34 0.24 -1.87 -6.63
C LYS A 34 -0.67 -2.57 -5.62
N LEU A 35 -1.81 -1.93 -5.31
CA LEU A 35 -2.78 -2.45 -4.37
C LEU A 35 -3.86 -3.22 -5.12
N THR A 36 -4.36 -4.30 -4.49
CA THR A 36 -5.35 -5.14 -5.13
C THR A 36 -6.71 -4.47 -5.22
N LYS A 37 -7.42 -4.69 -6.32
CA LYS A 37 -8.80 -4.21 -6.48
C LYS A 37 -9.81 -5.05 -5.70
N ALA A 38 -9.39 -6.21 -5.18
CA ALA A 38 -10.27 -7.07 -4.41
C ALA A 38 -10.55 -6.52 -3.01
N ASP A 39 -9.78 -5.54 -2.57
CA ASP A 39 -9.98 -4.93 -1.26
C ASP A 39 -11.20 -4.03 -1.30
N LEU A 40 -12.03 -4.08 -0.23
CA LEU A 40 -13.25 -3.29 -0.15
C LEU A 40 -12.98 -1.79 -0.23
N LYS A 41 -11.84 -1.35 0.30
CA LYS A 41 -11.48 0.07 0.30
C LYS A 41 -10.98 0.56 -1.06
N SER A 42 -10.74 -0.35 -1.99
CA SER A 42 -10.21 0.00 -3.30
C SER A 42 -11.27 0.60 -4.22
N GLY A 43 -12.54 0.41 -3.91
CA GLY A 43 -13.62 0.84 -4.82
C GLY A 43 -13.67 0.04 -6.12
N GLY A 44 -13.09 -1.16 -6.12
CA GLY A 44 -13.08 -2.00 -7.31
C GLY A 44 -11.99 -1.67 -8.30
N GLN A 45 -11.00 -0.87 -7.90
CA GLN A 45 -9.90 -0.47 -8.76
C GLN A 45 -8.56 -0.78 -8.12
N HIS A 46 -7.56 -1.08 -8.95
CA HIS A 46 -6.19 -1.11 -8.49
C HIS A 46 -5.71 0.32 -8.21
N HIS A 47 -4.91 0.47 -7.17
CA HIS A 47 -4.28 1.73 -6.84
C HIS A 47 -2.78 1.52 -6.72
N VAL A 48 -2.03 2.61 -6.85
CA VAL A 48 -0.57 2.58 -6.75
C VAL A 48 -0.14 3.58 -5.70
N SER A 49 0.71 3.15 -4.79
CA SER A 49 1.29 4.00 -3.76
C SER A 49 2.81 3.98 -3.87
N PRO A 50 3.50 5.12 -3.72
CA PRO A 50 4.95 5.13 -3.76
C PRO A 50 5.57 4.35 -2.60
N LEU A 51 6.66 3.65 -2.86
CA LEU A 51 7.43 3.01 -1.79
C LEU A 51 7.95 4.03 -0.76
N ALA A 52 8.13 5.28 -1.18
CA ALA A 52 8.58 6.33 -0.28
C ALA A 52 7.62 6.56 0.89
N TRP A 53 6.35 6.14 0.76
CA TRP A 53 5.38 6.26 1.85
C TRP A 53 5.55 5.19 2.91
N VAL A 54 6.31 4.13 2.64
CA VAL A 54 6.45 3.00 3.57
C VAL A 54 7.41 3.38 4.68
N ALA A 55 6.94 3.31 5.92
CA ALA A 55 7.77 3.57 7.09
C ALA A 55 8.48 2.31 7.56
N LYS A 56 7.77 1.18 7.54
CA LYS A 56 8.37 -0.11 7.93
C LYS A 56 7.51 -1.24 7.38
N VAL A 57 8.09 -2.44 7.34
CA VAL A 57 7.40 -3.66 6.95
C VAL A 57 7.66 -4.71 8.01
N ASP A 58 6.60 -5.31 8.54
CA ASP A 58 6.67 -6.48 9.42
C ASP A 58 5.68 -7.51 8.89
N THR A 59 4.67 -7.90 9.65
CA THR A 59 3.57 -8.71 9.10
C THR A 59 2.61 -7.88 8.26
N HIS A 60 2.76 -6.56 8.31
CA HIS A 60 1.96 -5.59 7.53
C HIS A 60 2.90 -4.55 6.95
N VAL A 61 2.44 -3.87 5.90
CA VAL A 61 3.12 -2.68 5.40
C VAL A 61 2.58 -1.48 6.17
N HIS A 62 3.48 -0.73 6.82
CA HIS A 62 3.10 0.45 7.60
C HIS A 62 3.53 1.70 6.85
N LEU A 63 2.56 2.55 6.53
CA LEU A 63 2.83 3.80 5.84
C LEU A 63 3.19 4.90 6.84
N SER A 64 3.86 5.94 6.36
CA SER A 64 4.24 7.09 7.19
C SER A 64 3.13 8.13 7.29
N LYS A 65 2.03 7.94 6.57
CA LYS A 65 0.90 8.87 6.61
C LYS A 65 -0.37 8.12 6.99
N PRO A 66 -1.39 8.83 7.54
CA PRO A 66 -2.65 8.21 7.90
C PRO A 66 -3.35 7.59 6.70
N ALA A 67 -4.19 6.58 6.94
CA ALA A 67 -4.91 5.90 5.87
C ALA A 67 -5.73 6.88 5.04
N LYS A 68 -6.39 7.84 5.68
CA LYS A 68 -7.19 8.85 5.00
C LYS A 68 -6.35 9.64 4.00
N ASP A 69 -5.15 10.05 4.40
CA ASP A 69 -4.28 10.81 3.52
C ASP A 69 -3.74 9.96 2.39
N ALA A 70 -3.39 8.71 2.68
CA ALA A 70 -2.91 7.79 1.65
C ALA A 70 -3.98 7.56 0.59
N MET A 71 -5.22 7.34 1.02
CA MET A 71 -6.33 7.10 0.09
C MET A 71 -6.69 8.35 -0.70
N ALA A 72 -6.41 9.55 -0.16
CA ALA A 72 -6.66 10.78 -0.88
C ALA A 72 -5.60 11.07 -1.92
N GLN A 73 -4.42 10.47 -1.78
CA GLN A 73 -3.27 10.79 -2.62
C GLN A 73 -2.83 9.65 -3.53
N TRP A 74 -3.29 8.42 -3.29
CA TRP A 74 -2.89 7.31 -4.15
C TRP A 74 -3.46 7.50 -5.56
N GLN A 75 -2.87 6.84 -6.53
CA GLN A 75 -3.28 6.96 -7.92
C GLN A 75 -3.95 5.68 -8.37
N ALA A 76 -4.99 5.81 -9.18
CA ALA A 76 -5.63 4.65 -9.80
C ALA A 76 -4.67 4.06 -10.83
N ALA A 77 -4.51 2.75 -10.79
CA ALA A 77 -3.73 2.03 -11.79
C ALA A 77 -4.64 1.64 -12.95
N ALA A 78 -4.10 1.78 -14.15
CA ALA A 78 -4.83 1.38 -15.33
C ALA A 78 -4.96 -0.13 -15.43
#